data_bbc919f56d66cb40cb7f216cd8e65235
#
_entry.id   bbc919f56d66cb40cb7f216cd8e65235
#
_cell.length_a   1.000
_cell.length_b   1.000
_cell.length_c   1.000
_cell.angle_alpha   90.00
_cell.angle_beta   90.00
_cell.angle_gamma   90.00
#
_symmetry.space_group_name_H-M   'P 1'
#
loop_
_entity.id
_entity.type
_entity.pdbx_description
1 polymer ?
#
loop_
_entity_poly.entity_id
_entity_poly.type
_entity_poly.pdbx_seq_one_letter_code
_entity_poly.pdbx_strand_id
1 'polypeptide(L)'
;MNKTEMVSSENALPGGHTPVLAMPFFHRVTGDRLDRPFPSSETIYLAMGCFWGAEKLFWNTGGVLQTAVGYMGGLTPNPTYREVYTGCTGHAETVRVTYDPNQVSTEAILTVFLENHDPTQGMRQSNDVGTQYRSAIWCTTTEQFMTATTVKGSYQANLLNAGYGAITTAISMANGCLLYTSPSPRD
;
A
#
# COMPACT_ATOMS: atom_id res chain seq x y z
N MET A 1 -11.12 -17.50 -12.89
CA MET A 1 -11.32 -16.05 -12.67
C MET A 1 -10.09 -15.33 -13.20
N ASN A 2 -10.26 -14.22 -13.88
CA ASN A 2 -9.14 -13.43 -14.40
C ASN A 2 -8.49 -12.68 -13.22
N LYS A 3 -7.21 -12.93 -12.95
CA LYS A 3 -6.48 -12.30 -11.82
C LYS A 3 -6.29 -10.77 -11.98
N THR A 4 -6.54 -10.23 -13.17
CA THR A 4 -6.39 -8.81 -13.47
C THR A 4 -7.72 -8.05 -13.46
N GLU A 5 -8.80 -8.67 -13.00
CA GLU A 5 -10.10 -8.03 -12.82
C GLU A 5 -10.45 -7.95 -11.34
N MET A 6 -10.99 -6.81 -10.92
CA MET A 6 -11.46 -6.66 -9.56
C MET A 6 -12.64 -7.60 -9.30
N VAL A 7 -12.57 -8.33 -8.20
CA VAL A 7 -13.66 -9.21 -7.78
C VAL A 7 -14.92 -8.41 -7.44
N SER A 8 -16.09 -8.90 -7.87
CA SER A 8 -17.38 -8.34 -7.43
C SER A 8 -17.71 -8.77 -6.01
N SER A 9 -18.61 -8.04 -5.35
CA SER A 9 -19.07 -8.38 -4.00
C SER A 9 -19.69 -9.79 -3.89
N GLU A 10 -20.31 -10.27 -4.95
CA GLU A 10 -20.94 -11.61 -5.02
C GLU A 10 -19.92 -12.74 -5.09
N ASN A 11 -18.74 -12.46 -5.64
CA ASN A 11 -17.68 -13.44 -5.88
C ASN A 11 -16.48 -13.28 -4.92
N ALA A 12 -16.53 -12.29 -4.02
CA ALA A 12 -15.51 -12.09 -3.02
C ALA A 12 -15.52 -13.23 -1.99
N LEU A 13 -14.33 -13.62 -1.54
CA LEU A 13 -14.21 -14.61 -0.48
C LEU A 13 -14.84 -14.09 0.83
N PRO A 14 -15.47 -14.97 1.64
CA PRO A 14 -16.15 -14.55 2.87
C PRO A 14 -15.19 -14.03 3.95
N GLY A 15 -13.91 -14.45 3.92
CA GLY A 15 -12.90 -14.06 4.90
C GLY A 15 -13.12 -14.61 6.30
N GLY A 16 -12.37 -14.05 7.26
CA GLY A 16 -12.39 -14.45 8.67
C GLY A 16 -13.14 -13.47 9.57
N HIS A 17 -13.66 -13.97 10.69
CA HIS A 17 -14.35 -13.15 11.72
C HIS A 17 -13.34 -12.49 12.69
N THR A 18 -12.13 -12.99 12.76
CA THR A 18 -11.07 -12.49 13.67
C THR A 18 -9.83 -12.09 12.88
N PRO A 19 -9.08 -11.07 13.35
CA PRO A 19 -7.78 -10.74 12.77
C PRO A 19 -6.85 -11.96 12.72
N VAL A 20 -6.11 -12.10 11.63
CA VAL A 20 -5.18 -13.23 11.41
C VAL A 20 -4.05 -13.23 12.41
N LEU A 21 -3.66 -12.05 12.91
CA LEU A 21 -2.58 -11.90 13.88
C LEU A 21 -3.12 -11.40 15.22
N ALA A 22 -2.64 -11.99 16.32
CA ALA A 22 -2.97 -11.56 17.68
C ALA A 22 -2.05 -10.41 18.13
N MET A 23 -2.60 -9.37 18.78
CA MET A 23 -1.82 -8.29 19.39
C MET A 23 -1.03 -8.76 20.63
N PRO A 24 0.13 -8.15 20.95
CA PRO A 24 0.81 -7.05 20.26
C PRO A 24 1.73 -7.54 19.14
N PHE A 25 1.87 -6.71 18.10
CA PHE A 25 2.78 -6.98 16.99
C PHE A 25 4.06 -6.17 17.11
N PHE A 26 5.15 -6.78 16.68
CA PHE A 26 6.45 -6.13 16.59
C PHE A 26 6.94 -6.13 15.16
N HIS A 27 7.51 -5.01 14.73
CA HIS A 27 8.18 -4.93 13.44
C HIS A 27 9.41 -5.85 13.48
N ARG A 28 9.50 -6.78 12.54
CA ARG A 28 10.54 -7.82 12.54
C ARG A 28 11.97 -7.28 12.43
N VAL A 29 12.16 -6.17 11.75
CA VAL A 29 13.49 -5.59 11.52
C VAL A 29 13.86 -4.57 12.58
N THR A 30 12.95 -3.65 12.94
CA THR A 30 13.22 -2.58 13.91
C THR A 30 12.94 -2.99 15.36
N GLY A 31 12.14 -4.03 15.59
CA GLY A 31 11.72 -4.47 16.92
C GLY A 31 10.67 -3.57 17.58
N ASP A 32 10.19 -2.54 16.90
CA ASP A 32 9.20 -1.62 17.44
C ASP A 32 7.81 -2.24 17.49
N ARG A 33 7.03 -1.88 18.51
CA ARG A 33 5.61 -2.23 18.57
C ARG A 33 4.83 -1.50 17.48
N LEU A 34 4.11 -2.23 16.63
CA LEU A 34 3.36 -1.66 15.48
C LEU A 34 2.09 -0.89 15.90
N ASP A 35 1.64 -1.05 17.14
CA ASP A 35 0.55 -0.32 17.76
C ASP A 35 1.02 0.91 18.56
N ARG A 36 2.34 1.19 18.59
CA ARG A 36 2.89 2.36 19.25
C ARG A 36 2.38 3.64 18.60
N PRO A 37 1.77 4.56 19.35
CA PRO A 37 1.40 5.86 18.84
C PRO A 37 2.64 6.75 18.64
N PHE A 38 2.63 7.55 17.58
CA PHE A 38 3.61 8.61 17.33
C PHE A 38 2.86 9.95 17.32
N PRO A 39 2.88 10.72 18.42
CA PRO A 39 2.25 12.04 18.46
C PRO A 39 2.77 12.95 17.32
N SER A 40 1.89 13.70 16.70
CA SER A 40 2.20 14.64 15.61
C SER A 40 2.78 13.99 14.34
N SER A 41 2.66 12.67 14.19
CA SER A 41 2.98 11.99 12.94
C SER A 41 1.78 11.94 12.00
N GLU A 42 2.08 11.72 10.73
CA GLU A 42 1.09 11.41 9.70
C GLU A 42 1.23 9.96 9.24
N THR A 43 0.15 9.43 8.69
CA THR A 43 0.13 8.07 8.13
C THR A 43 -0.47 8.09 6.73
N ILE A 44 0.15 7.38 5.80
CA ILE A 44 -0.34 7.14 4.45
C ILE A 44 -0.17 5.66 4.12
N TYR A 45 -1.01 5.13 3.22
CA TYR A 45 -0.96 3.73 2.82
C TYR A 45 -0.66 3.64 1.33
N LEU A 46 0.33 2.82 0.98
CA LEU A 46 0.92 2.77 -0.36
C LEU A 46 1.00 1.33 -0.87
N ALA A 47 0.39 1.08 -2.02
CA ALA A 47 0.47 -0.20 -2.73
C ALA A 47 1.24 -0.01 -4.04
N MET A 48 2.33 -0.76 -4.22
CA MET A 48 3.25 -0.62 -5.33
C MET A 48 3.85 -1.96 -5.80
N GLY A 49 3.04 -3.02 -5.76
CA GLY A 49 3.46 -4.40 -6.03
C GLY A 49 3.74 -5.16 -4.74
N CYS A 50 4.66 -6.13 -4.79
CA CYS A 50 5.03 -6.92 -3.62
C CYS A 50 5.52 -6.04 -2.46
N PHE A 51 4.83 -6.14 -1.32
CA PHE A 51 5.04 -5.24 -0.19
C PHE A 51 6.37 -5.44 0.55
N TRP A 52 7.08 -6.57 0.37
CA TRP A 52 8.36 -6.78 1.05
C TRP A 52 9.45 -5.83 0.59
N GLY A 53 9.56 -5.64 -0.74
CA GLY A 53 10.47 -4.66 -1.31
C GLY A 53 10.06 -3.24 -0.99
N ALA A 54 8.76 -2.97 -1.07
CA ALA A 54 8.18 -1.68 -0.77
C ALA A 54 8.37 -1.27 0.70
N GLU A 55 8.14 -2.18 1.66
CA GLU A 55 8.36 -1.89 3.07
C GLU A 55 9.82 -1.54 3.35
N LYS A 56 10.76 -2.32 2.80
CA LYS A 56 12.20 -2.07 2.93
C LYS A 56 12.61 -0.68 2.42
N LEU A 57 12.01 -0.23 1.34
CA LEU A 57 12.24 1.10 0.80
C LEU A 57 11.86 2.17 1.83
N PHE A 58 10.65 2.07 2.40
CA PHE A 58 10.13 3.11 3.29
C PHE A 58 10.80 3.12 4.66
N TRP A 59 11.12 1.99 5.30
CA TRP A 59 11.81 2.06 6.59
C TRP A 59 13.23 2.62 6.47
N ASN A 60 13.82 2.65 5.27
CA ASN A 60 15.11 3.29 5.00
C ASN A 60 14.97 4.77 4.59
N THR A 61 13.75 5.28 4.46
CA THR A 61 13.51 6.68 4.09
C THR A 61 13.59 7.57 5.33
N GLY A 62 14.45 8.58 5.30
CA GLY A 62 14.62 9.53 6.42
C GLY A 62 13.31 10.23 6.73
N GLY A 63 12.98 10.37 8.02
CA GLY A 63 11.70 10.94 8.49
C GLY A 63 10.57 9.93 8.62
N VAL A 64 10.69 8.72 8.08
CA VAL A 64 9.75 7.62 8.35
C VAL A 64 10.02 7.06 9.75
N LEU A 65 8.98 7.01 10.56
CA LEU A 65 9.03 6.58 11.96
C LEU A 65 8.69 5.11 12.14
N GLN A 66 7.78 4.60 11.30
CA GLN A 66 7.34 3.21 11.36
C GLN A 66 6.72 2.79 10.04
N THR A 67 6.92 1.53 9.67
CA THR A 67 6.21 0.85 8.59
C THR A 67 5.46 -0.37 9.10
N ALA A 68 4.47 -0.82 8.35
CA ALA A 68 3.83 -2.11 8.52
C ALA A 68 3.25 -2.55 7.18
N VAL A 69 3.19 -3.84 6.93
CA VAL A 69 2.59 -4.38 5.71
C VAL A 69 1.22 -4.99 5.98
N GLY A 70 0.39 -5.06 4.96
CA GLY A 70 -0.93 -5.64 5.06
C GLY A 70 -1.71 -5.60 3.75
N TYR A 71 -3.03 -5.69 3.87
CA TYR A 71 -3.95 -5.78 2.73
C TYR A 71 -5.02 -4.70 2.82
N MET A 72 -5.24 -3.95 1.74
CA MET A 72 -6.15 -2.80 1.74
C MET A 72 -6.98 -2.68 0.46
N GLY A 73 -8.13 -2.03 0.55
CA GLY A 73 -8.97 -1.67 -0.59
C GLY A 73 -9.79 -2.81 -1.18
N GLY A 74 -9.88 -3.95 -0.49
CA GLY A 74 -10.69 -5.09 -0.89
C GLY A 74 -12.01 -5.23 -0.12
N LEU A 75 -12.70 -6.33 -0.38
CA LEU A 75 -14.03 -6.63 0.16
C LEU A 75 -14.00 -7.68 1.28
N THR A 76 -13.03 -8.60 1.24
CA THR A 76 -12.93 -9.74 2.16
C THR A 76 -12.45 -9.28 3.53
N PRO A 77 -13.19 -9.48 4.63
CA PRO A 77 -12.73 -9.14 5.97
C PRO A 77 -11.66 -10.13 6.44
N ASN A 78 -10.67 -9.63 7.15
CA ASN A 78 -9.59 -10.41 7.74
C ASN A 78 -8.98 -11.48 6.80
N PRO A 79 -8.55 -11.12 5.58
CA PRO A 79 -8.08 -12.11 4.62
C PRO A 79 -6.73 -12.68 5.03
N THR A 80 -6.54 -13.96 4.80
CA THR A 80 -5.24 -14.60 4.88
C THR A 80 -4.41 -14.30 3.63
N TYR A 81 -3.09 -14.48 3.71
CA TYR A 81 -2.20 -14.39 2.54
C TYR A 81 -2.67 -15.29 1.38
N ARG A 82 -3.09 -16.53 1.69
CA ARG A 82 -3.56 -17.49 0.68
C ARG A 82 -4.80 -16.98 -0.04
N GLU A 83 -5.74 -16.38 0.68
CA GLU A 83 -6.94 -15.80 0.10
C GLU A 83 -6.60 -14.60 -0.80
N VAL A 84 -5.73 -13.70 -0.38
CA VAL A 84 -5.27 -12.57 -1.20
C VAL A 84 -4.58 -13.03 -2.47
N TYR A 85 -3.75 -14.06 -2.38
CA TYR A 85 -3.04 -14.64 -3.52
C TYR A 85 -3.97 -15.20 -4.61
N THR A 86 -5.21 -15.55 -4.26
CA THR A 86 -6.21 -15.99 -5.26
C THR A 86 -6.67 -14.88 -6.18
N GLY A 87 -6.54 -13.60 -5.78
CA GLY A 87 -7.14 -12.45 -6.46
C GLY A 87 -8.63 -12.25 -6.14
N CYS A 88 -9.24 -13.10 -5.29
CA CYS A 88 -10.68 -13.09 -4.98
C CYS A 88 -11.05 -12.29 -3.71
N THR A 89 -10.13 -11.52 -3.16
CA THR A 89 -10.39 -10.65 -1.99
C THR A 89 -10.60 -9.19 -2.36
N GLY A 90 -10.11 -8.78 -3.53
CA GLY A 90 -10.07 -7.38 -3.97
C GLY A 90 -9.02 -6.52 -3.26
N HIS A 91 -8.27 -7.07 -2.30
CA HIS A 91 -7.21 -6.35 -1.60
C HIS A 91 -5.96 -6.16 -2.45
N ALA A 92 -5.22 -5.07 -2.15
CA ALA A 92 -3.85 -4.88 -2.62
C ALA A 92 -2.87 -5.06 -1.46
N GLU A 93 -1.68 -5.58 -1.79
CA GLU A 93 -0.52 -5.56 -0.91
C GLU A 93 -0.12 -4.12 -0.62
N THR A 94 -0.08 -3.74 0.63
CA THR A 94 -0.02 -2.34 1.04
C THR A 94 0.98 -2.16 2.18
N VAL A 95 1.74 -1.07 2.11
CA VAL A 95 2.61 -0.60 3.20
C VAL A 95 1.93 0.57 3.89
N ARG A 96 1.76 0.48 5.20
CA ARG A 96 1.49 1.63 6.06
C ARG A 96 2.79 2.35 6.31
N VAL A 97 2.84 3.64 6.00
CA VAL A 97 3.99 4.52 6.25
C VAL A 97 3.56 5.58 7.26
N THR A 98 4.13 5.54 8.46
CA THR A 98 3.96 6.57 9.48
C THR A 98 5.22 7.42 9.52
N TYR A 99 5.11 8.72 9.37
CA TYR A 99 6.23 9.63 9.19
C TYR A 99 6.06 10.94 9.97
N ASP A 100 7.17 11.61 10.25
CA ASP A 100 7.21 12.94 10.86
C ASP A 100 7.14 14.02 9.75
N PRO A 101 6.03 14.78 9.63
CA PRO A 101 5.87 15.78 8.58
C PRO A 101 6.86 16.96 8.71
N ASN A 102 7.53 17.12 9.84
CA ASN A 102 8.60 18.11 10.00
C ASN A 102 9.94 17.64 9.42
N GLN A 103 10.12 16.33 9.20
CA GLN A 103 11.36 15.75 8.66
C GLN A 103 11.24 15.33 7.20
N VAL A 104 10.06 14.86 6.79
CA VAL A 104 9.78 14.44 5.41
C VAL A 104 8.36 14.84 5.02
N SER A 105 8.21 15.49 3.88
CA SER A 105 6.90 15.89 3.39
C SER A 105 6.14 14.73 2.76
N THR A 106 4.81 14.83 2.71
CA THR A 106 3.95 13.91 1.94
C THR A 106 4.39 13.83 0.47
N GLU A 107 4.74 14.95 -0.13
CA GLU A 107 5.23 15.01 -1.52
C GLU A 107 6.52 14.18 -1.69
N ALA A 108 7.47 14.26 -0.77
CA ALA A 108 8.70 13.48 -0.82
C ALA A 108 8.43 11.97 -0.68
N ILE A 109 7.54 11.56 0.23
CA ILE A 109 7.09 10.15 0.36
C ILE A 109 6.46 9.66 -0.96
N LEU A 110 5.60 10.48 -1.59
CA LEU A 110 4.94 10.13 -2.84
C LEU A 110 5.90 10.12 -4.03
N THR A 111 6.94 10.95 -4.02
CA THR A 111 8.02 10.90 -5.00
C THR A 111 8.78 9.58 -4.90
N VAL A 112 9.16 9.19 -3.68
CA VAL A 112 9.79 7.88 -3.45
C VAL A 112 8.90 6.74 -3.95
N PHE A 113 7.59 6.80 -3.70
CA PHE A 113 6.61 5.82 -4.18
C PHE A 113 6.61 5.73 -5.72
N LEU A 114 6.47 6.86 -6.42
CA LEU A 114 6.35 6.87 -7.88
C LEU A 114 7.65 6.50 -8.60
N GLU A 115 8.80 6.81 -8.03
CA GLU A 115 10.11 6.54 -8.64
C GLU A 115 10.60 5.10 -8.44
N ASN A 116 9.99 4.33 -7.53
CA ASN A 116 10.44 2.99 -7.18
C ASN A 116 9.51 1.86 -7.65
N HIS A 117 8.53 2.14 -8.50
CA HIS A 117 7.74 1.14 -9.21
C HIS A 117 7.26 1.71 -10.55
N ASP A 118 6.71 0.87 -11.40
CA ASP A 118 6.07 1.33 -12.63
C ASP A 118 4.56 1.56 -12.39
N PRO A 119 4.08 2.80 -12.25
CA PRO A 119 2.69 3.10 -11.95
C PRO A 119 1.75 2.95 -13.15
N THR A 120 2.25 2.50 -14.31
CA THR A 120 1.45 2.39 -15.55
C THR A 120 0.94 0.98 -15.85
N GLN A 121 1.30 -0.02 -15.02
CA GLN A 121 1.09 -1.43 -15.35
C GLN A 121 -0.31 -1.99 -15.02
N GLY A 122 -1.19 -1.21 -14.42
CA GLY A 122 -2.54 -1.68 -14.07
C GLY A 122 -2.51 -2.71 -12.94
N MET A 123 -3.11 -3.87 -13.18
CA MET A 123 -3.25 -4.93 -12.18
C MET A 123 -2.02 -5.86 -12.15
N ARG A 124 -0.83 -5.27 -12.10
CA ARG A 124 0.44 -6.00 -11.98
C ARG A 124 1.57 -5.06 -11.58
N GLN A 125 2.69 -5.63 -11.16
CA GLN A 125 3.98 -4.96 -11.07
C GLN A 125 5.08 -5.94 -11.50
N SER A 126 5.79 -5.63 -12.58
CA SER A 126 6.83 -6.49 -13.17
C SER A 126 6.30 -7.90 -13.48
N ASN A 127 6.83 -8.93 -12.84
CA ASN A 127 6.42 -10.32 -13.02
C ASN A 127 5.21 -10.73 -12.16
N ASP A 128 4.86 -9.91 -11.16
CA ASP A 128 3.73 -10.18 -10.27
C ASP A 128 2.42 -9.70 -10.93
N VAL A 129 1.56 -10.65 -11.30
CA VAL A 129 0.30 -10.39 -12.01
C VAL A 129 -0.88 -10.68 -11.09
N GLY A 130 -1.74 -9.67 -10.91
CA GLY A 130 -2.97 -9.78 -10.12
C GLY A 130 -3.37 -8.46 -9.49
N THR A 131 -4.65 -8.34 -9.12
CA THR A 131 -5.22 -7.15 -8.48
C THR A 131 -4.53 -6.79 -7.17
N GLN A 132 -3.94 -7.78 -6.48
CA GLN A 132 -3.19 -7.59 -5.24
C GLN A 132 -1.88 -6.82 -5.44
N TYR A 133 -1.36 -6.71 -6.66
CA TYR A 133 -0.13 -6.00 -7.00
C TYR A 133 -0.36 -4.65 -7.69
N ARG A 134 -1.63 -4.18 -7.71
CA ARG A 134 -1.96 -2.89 -8.31
C ARG A 134 -1.36 -1.72 -7.56
N SER A 135 -1.11 -0.63 -8.28
CA SER A 135 -0.67 0.62 -7.70
C SER A 135 -1.85 1.39 -7.09
N ALA A 136 -1.74 1.79 -5.81
CA ALA A 136 -2.75 2.59 -5.15
C ALA A 136 -2.19 3.42 -3.98
N ILE A 137 -2.86 4.53 -3.67
CA ILE A 137 -2.60 5.41 -2.54
C ILE A 137 -3.90 5.59 -1.75
N TRP A 138 -3.85 5.36 -0.43
CA TRP A 138 -4.95 5.69 0.47
C TRP A 138 -4.47 6.76 1.46
N CYS A 139 -5.14 7.91 1.41
CA CYS A 139 -4.82 9.09 2.18
C CYS A 139 -5.64 9.14 3.47
N THR A 140 -5.04 9.55 4.58
CA THR A 140 -5.75 9.72 5.86
C THR A 140 -6.27 11.14 6.05
N THR A 141 -5.77 12.09 5.26
CA THR A 141 -6.21 13.49 5.29
C THR A 141 -6.53 14.01 3.89
N THR A 142 -7.38 15.04 3.83
CA THR A 142 -7.70 15.74 2.57
C THR A 142 -6.45 16.39 1.96
N GLU A 143 -5.54 16.88 2.79
CA GLU A 143 -4.28 17.48 2.35
C GLU A 143 -3.39 16.46 1.63
N GLN A 144 -3.24 15.26 2.19
CA GLN A 144 -2.55 14.15 1.53
C GLN A 144 -3.20 13.81 0.18
N PHE A 145 -4.55 13.79 0.11
CA PHE A 145 -5.26 13.50 -1.13
C PHE A 145 -5.00 14.54 -2.22
N MET A 146 -5.02 15.83 -1.86
CA MET A 146 -4.70 16.92 -2.78
C MET A 146 -3.24 16.84 -3.25
N THR A 147 -2.31 16.62 -2.34
CA THR A 147 -0.89 16.45 -2.65
C THR A 147 -0.67 15.26 -3.58
N ALA A 148 -1.27 14.11 -3.28
CA ALA A 148 -1.16 12.91 -4.11
C ALA A 148 -1.70 13.13 -5.53
N THR A 149 -2.81 13.84 -5.66
CA THR A 149 -3.39 14.19 -6.97
C THR A 149 -2.47 15.09 -7.77
N THR A 150 -1.88 16.10 -7.13
CA THR A 150 -0.95 17.04 -7.75
C THR A 150 0.34 16.35 -8.20
N VAL A 151 0.96 15.56 -7.31
CA VAL A 151 2.20 14.83 -7.59
C VAL A 151 2.00 13.81 -8.72
N LYS A 152 0.88 13.05 -8.69
CA LYS A 152 0.52 12.13 -9.78
C LYS A 152 0.37 12.86 -11.11
N GLY A 153 -0.28 14.03 -11.12
CA GLY A 153 -0.45 14.83 -12.34
C GLY A 153 0.86 15.30 -12.93
N SER A 154 1.76 15.81 -12.10
CA SER A 154 3.10 16.25 -12.52
C SER A 154 3.94 15.08 -13.04
N TYR A 155 3.92 13.95 -12.34
CA TYR A 155 4.65 12.76 -12.74
C TYR A 155 4.11 12.14 -14.04
N GLN A 156 2.78 12.16 -14.23
CA GLN A 156 2.14 11.73 -15.48
C GLN A 156 2.65 12.51 -16.70
N ALA A 157 2.80 13.82 -16.56
CA ALA A 157 3.32 14.64 -17.66
C ALA A 157 4.76 14.24 -18.04
N ASN A 158 5.60 13.96 -17.06
CA ASN A 158 6.98 13.49 -17.28
C ASN A 158 7.01 12.11 -17.95
N LEU A 159 6.16 11.17 -17.52
CA LEU A 159 6.08 9.83 -18.11
C LEU A 159 5.61 9.88 -19.56
N LEU A 160 4.60 10.68 -19.89
CA LEU A 160 4.12 10.84 -21.26
C LEU A 160 5.20 11.43 -22.17
N ASN A 161 5.94 12.44 -21.69
CA ASN A 161 7.06 13.02 -22.43
C ASN A 161 8.20 12.01 -22.66
N ALA A 162 8.36 11.04 -21.77
CA ALA A 162 9.32 9.95 -21.89
C ALA A 162 8.80 8.74 -22.69
N GLY A 163 7.57 8.80 -23.20
CA GLY A 163 6.96 7.74 -24.05
C GLY A 163 6.31 6.60 -23.25
N TYR A 164 6.08 6.76 -21.95
CA TYR A 164 5.35 5.80 -21.12
C TYR A 164 3.83 5.99 -21.21
N GLY A 165 3.07 5.01 -20.72
CA GLY A 165 1.62 5.04 -20.67
C GLY A 165 1.05 5.92 -19.55
N ALA A 166 -0.28 5.91 -19.45
CA ALA A 166 -0.99 6.60 -18.38
C ALA A 166 -0.77 5.92 -17.01
N ILE A 167 -0.64 6.74 -15.96
CA ILE A 167 -0.56 6.25 -14.58
C ILE A 167 -1.90 5.63 -14.18
N THR A 168 -1.86 4.37 -13.75
CA THR A 168 -3.02 3.60 -13.29
C THR A 168 -3.22 3.64 -11.77
N THR A 169 -2.32 4.30 -11.03
CA THR A 169 -2.41 4.46 -9.57
C THR A 169 -3.75 5.05 -9.16
N ALA A 170 -4.54 4.29 -8.39
CA ALA A 170 -5.76 4.78 -7.76
C ALA A 170 -5.42 5.63 -6.53
N ILE A 171 -6.13 6.76 -6.33
CA ILE A 171 -6.02 7.59 -5.13
C ILE A 171 -7.39 7.65 -4.48
N SER A 172 -7.47 7.36 -3.18
CA SER A 172 -8.71 7.43 -2.40
C SER A 172 -8.45 7.77 -0.94
N MET A 173 -9.51 8.11 -0.21
CA MET A 173 -9.43 8.24 1.23
C MET A 173 -9.39 6.86 1.90
N ALA A 174 -8.66 6.75 2.98
CA ALA A 174 -8.56 5.55 3.79
C ALA A 174 -9.83 5.41 4.64
N ASN A 175 -10.84 4.72 4.12
CA ASN A 175 -12.06 4.41 4.84
C ASN A 175 -11.92 3.04 5.50
N GLY A 176 -11.56 3.01 6.79
CA GLY A 176 -11.51 1.79 7.59
C GLY A 176 -10.52 0.75 7.04
N CYS A 177 -9.25 0.91 7.33
CA CYS A 177 -8.24 -0.03 6.87
C CYS A 177 -8.02 -1.15 7.88
N LEU A 178 -7.99 -2.36 7.38
CA LEU A 178 -7.52 -3.53 8.09
C LEU A 178 -6.07 -3.79 7.66
N LEU A 179 -5.14 -3.37 8.51
CA LEU A 179 -3.75 -3.78 8.35
C LEU A 179 -3.56 -5.15 8.96
N TYR A 180 -2.92 -5.99 8.21
CA TYR A 180 -2.34 -7.23 8.68
C TYR A 180 -0.85 -7.17 8.46
N THR A 181 -0.09 -7.46 9.50
CA THR A 181 1.32 -7.73 9.32
C THR A 181 1.46 -9.20 8.95
N SER A 182 1.88 -9.46 7.72
CA SER A 182 2.38 -10.77 7.36
C SER A 182 3.87 -10.81 7.71
N PRO A 183 4.36 -11.79 8.48
CA PRO A 183 5.79 -11.99 8.62
C PRO A 183 6.37 -12.26 7.23
N SER A 184 7.51 -11.62 6.92
CA SER A 184 8.24 -11.93 5.69
C SER A 184 8.60 -13.41 5.70
N PRO A 185 8.32 -14.20 4.63
CA PRO A 185 8.76 -15.59 4.55
C PRO A 185 10.26 -15.73 4.35
N ARG A 186 11.02 -14.66 4.38
CA ARG A 186 12.50 -14.67 4.29
C ARG A 186 13.19 -14.61 5.63
N ASP A 187 12.45 -14.56 6.74
CA ASP A 187 12.99 -14.55 8.10
C ASP A 187 12.91 -15.93 8.75
#